data_8d3fc6a01ebc99990908e7e6d0bb816b
#
_entry.id   8d3fc6a01ebc99990908e7e6d0bb816b
#
_cell.length_a   1.000
_cell.length_b   1.000
_cell.length_c   1.000
_cell.angle_alpha   90.00
_cell.angle_beta   90.00
_cell.angle_gamma   90.00
#
_symmetry.space_group_name_H-M   'P 1'
#
loop_
_entity.id
_entity.type
_entity.pdbx_description
1 polymer ?
#
loop_
_entity_poly.entity_id
_entity_poly.type
_entity_poly.pdbx_seq_one_letter_code
_entity_poly.pdbx_strand_id
1 'polypeptide(L)'
;EISECLVGSEMCIRDRAEILEETNMAYINNDADAAVSVEAMERVIDKLKHELKKRHIDRLKKGECTIEQGFIMTDIITALERISDHCSNIAGCVEEIAHGSLGLHEYSREIDKMPGSEFYNIYKDKLSKYTAEL
;
A
#
# COMPACT_ATOMS: atom_id res chain seq x y z
N GLU A 1 9.56 -1.49 -24.65
CA GLU A 1 9.70 -2.92 -24.24
C GLU A 1 9.70 -3.11 -22.72
N ILE A 2 10.62 -2.45 -21.95
CA ILE A 2 10.58 -2.52 -20.47
C ILE A 2 9.33 -1.82 -19.93
N SER A 3 8.91 -0.67 -20.50
CA SER A 3 7.74 0.09 -20.10
C SER A 3 6.44 -0.67 -20.28
N GLU A 4 6.30 -1.51 -21.30
CA GLU A 4 5.10 -2.33 -21.54
C GLU A 4 4.98 -3.46 -20.50
N CYS A 5 6.11 -4.00 -20.04
CA CYS A 5 6.14 -4.99 -18.96
C CYS A 5 5.86 -4.37 -17.58
N LEU A 6 6.14 -3.07 -17.44
CA LEU A 6 5.90 -2.28 -16.24
C LEU A 6 4.54 -1.55 -16.26
N VAL A 7 3.62 -1.90 -17.18
CA VAL A 7 2.26 -1.36 -17.18
C VAL A 7 1.61 -1.59 -15.81
N GLY A 8 1.25 -0.53 -15.15
CA GLY A 8 0.80 -0.50 -13.75
C GLY A 8 1.87 -0.10 -12.72
N SER A 9 3.17 -0.04 -13.10
CA SER A 9 4.22 0.40 -12.17
C SER A 9 4.17 1.91 -11.88
N GLU A 10 3.74 2.72 -12.84
CA GLU A 10 3.56 4.17 -12.63
C GLU A 10 2.54 4.44 -11.53
N MET A 11 1.49 3.65 -11.49
CA MET A 11 0.47 3.68 -10.45
C MET A 11 1.06 3.30 -9.10
N CYS A 12 1.83 2.22 -9.04
CA CYS A 12 2.53 1.81 -7.83
C CYS A 12 3.52 2.87 -7.31
N ILE A 13 4.12 3.69 -8.17
CA ILE A 13 5.00 4.79 -7.77
C ILE A 13 4.17 5.95 -7.20
N ARG A 14 3.04 6.28 -7.81
CA ARG A 14 2.12 7.33 -7.32
C ARG A 14 1.53 7.00 -5.97
N ASP A 15 1.06 5.76 -5.78
CA ASP A 15 0.50 5.28 -4.51
C ASP A 15 1.50 5.44 -3.37
N ARG A 16 2.78 5.21 -3.64
CA ARG A 16 3.83 5.31 -2.62
C ARG A 16 4.29 6.74 -2.37
N ALA A 17 4.16 7.63 -3.35
CA ALA A 17 4.30 9.06 -3.09
C ALA A 17 3.19 9.54 -2.15
N GLU A 18 1.94 9.12 -2.37
CA GLU A 18 0.80 9.45 -1.51
C GLU A 18 0.99 8.91 -0.07
N ILE A 19 1.39 7.65 0.10
CA ILE A 19 1.61 7.09 1.46
C ILE A 19 2.75 7.80 2.19
N LEU A 20 3.81 8.21 1.50
CA LEU A 20 4.91 8.97 2.08
C LEU A 20 4.47 10.36 2.54
N GLU A 21 3.65 11.06 1.74
CA GLU A 21 3.09 12.36 2.08
C GLU A 21 2.15 12.26 3.28
N GLU A 22 1.24 11.28 3.28
CA GLU A 22 0.33 11.03 4.41
C GLU A 22 1.11 10.68 5.69
N THR A 23 2.14 9.83 5.58
CA THR A 23 3.00 9.46 6.73
C THR A 23 3.74 10.67 7.29
N ASN A 24 4.28 11.52 6.41
CA ASN A 24 4.95 12.74 6.83
C ASN A 24 3.99 13.71 7.54
N MET A 25 2.77 13.86 7.04
CA MET A 25 1.73 14.68 7.67
C MET A 25 1.32 14.11 9.03
N ALA A 26 1.10 12.80 9.13
CA ALA A 26 0.77 12.13 10.38
C ALA A 26 1.88 12.35 11.42
N TYR A 27 3.13 12.18 11.04
CA TYR A 27 4.27 12.31 11.94
C TYR A 27 4.49 13.76 12.41
N ILE A 28 4.52 14.75 11.48
CA ILE A 28 4.79 16.15 11.82
C ILE A 28 3.70 16.75 12.70
N ASN A 29 2.43 16.41 12.42
CA ASN A 29 1.27 16.97 13.13
C ASN A 29 0.84 16.11 14.33
N ASN A 30 1.46 14.95 14.55
CA ASN A 30 1.01 13.94 15.52
C ASN A 30 -0.48 13.61 15.34
N ASP A 31 -0.89 13.39 14.08
CA ASP A 31 -2.27 13.24 13.64
C ASP A 31 -2.62 11.75 13.51
N ALA A 32 -3.43 11.25 14.46
CA ALA A 32 -3.87 9.86 14.49
C ALA A 32 -4.82 9.52 13.33
N ASP A 33 -5.65 10.45 12.87
CA ASP A 33 -6.58 10.21 11.76
C ASP A 33 -5.80 10.04 10.45
N ALA A 34 -4.74 10.85 10.25
CA ALA A 34 -3.82 10.67 9.14
C ALA A 34 -3.06 9.33 9.23
N ALA A 35 -2.69 8.88 10.44
CA ALA A 35 -2.06 7.58 10.65
C ALA A 35 -2.97 6.42 10.24
N VAL A 36 -4.27 6.47 10.58
CA VAL A 36 -5.27 5.49 10.12
C VAL A 36 -5.36 5.43 8.60
N SER A 37 -5.23 6.58 7.92
CA SER A 37 -5.21 6.63 6.44
C SER A 37 -3.99 5.94 5.85
N VAL A 38 -2.81 6.08 6.49
CA VAL A 38 -1.57 5.38 6.10
C VAL A 38 -1.73 3.86 6.21
N GLU A 39 -2.31 3.36 7.31
CA GLU A 39 -2.59 1.94 7.49
C GLU A 39 -3.55 1.39 6.42
N ALA A 40 -4.60 2.15 6.09
CA ALA A 40 -5.53 1.79 5.02
C ALA A 40 -4.83 1.74 3.65
N MET A 41 -3.90 2.66 3.38
CA MET A 41 -3.13 2.71 2.15
C MET A 41 -2.15 1.54 2.03
N GLU A 42 -1.48 1.15 3.11
CA GLU A 42 -0.61 -0.04 3.16
C GLU A 42 -1.35 -1.29 2.69
N ARG A 43 -2.59 -1.50 3.15
CA ARG A 43 -3.41 -2.63 2.74
C ARG A 43 -3.84 -2.61 1.28
N VAL A 44 -4.11 -1.42 0.75
CA VAL A 44 -4.37 -1.24 -0.69
C VAL A 44 -3.13 -1.64 -1.48
N ILE A 45 -1.95 -1.16 -1.08
CA ILE A 45 -0.66 -1.45 -1.73
C ILE A 45 -0.38 -2.96 -1.71
N ASP A 46 -0.62 -3.63 -0.59
CA ASP A 46 -0.42 -5.08 -0.47
C ASP A 46 -1.34 -5.87 -1.43
N LYS A 47 -2.58 -5.46 -1.55
CA LYS A 47 -3.53 -6.06 -2.51
C LYS A 47 -3.12 -5.81 -3.96
N LEU A 48 -2.72 -4.59 -4.31
CA LEU A 48 -2.25 -4.24 -5.65
C LEU A 48 -0.99 -5.02 -6.05
N LYS A 49 -0.07 -5.21 -5.11
CA LYS A 49 1.12 -6.06 -5.29
C LYS A 49 0.75 -7.47 -5.76
N HIS A 50 -0.21 -8.09 -5.09
CA HIS A 50 -0.66 -9.44 -5.46
C HIS A 50 -1.27 -9.47 -6.87
N GLU A 51 -2.08 -8.48 -7.20
CA GLU A 51 -2.71 -8.39 -8.53
C GLU A 51 -1.66 -8.16 -9.63
N LEU A 52 -0.68 -7.28 -9.41
CA LEU A 52 0.41 -7.04 -10.35
C LEU A 52 1.27 -8.28 -10.60
N LYS A 53 1.61 -9.03 -9.53
CA LYS A 53 2.34 -10.30 -9.66
C LYS A 53 1.56 -11.31 -10.50
N LYS A 54 0.25 -11.42 -10.28
CA LYS A 54 -0.63 -12.31 -11.05
C LYS A 54 -0.67 -11.93 -12.54
N ARG A 55 -0.89 -10.65 -12.83
CA ARG A 55 -0.88 -10.14 -14.21
C ARG A 55 0.45 -10.35 -14.91
N HIS A 56 1.56 -10.19 -14.19
CA HIS A 56 2.88 -10.48 -14.74
C HIS A 56 3.06 -11.96 -15.10
N ILE A 57 2.62 -12.87 -14.25
CA ILE A 57 2.64 -14.32 -14.54
C ILE A 57 1.80 -14.63 -15.79
N ASP A 58 0.64 -14.02 -15.94
CA ASP A 58 -0.20 -14.25 -17.11
C ASP A 58 0.43 -13.70 -18.39
N ARG A 59 1.14 -12.57 -18.34
CA ARG A 59 1.94 -12.06 -19.48
C ARG A 59 3.12 -12.96 -19.84
N LEU A 60 3.82 -13.51 -18.83
CA LEU A 60 4.88 -14.50 -19.05
C LEU A 60 4.35 -15.74 -19.78
N LYS A 61 3.18 -16.27 -19.37
CA LYS A 61 2.56 -17.42 -20.04
C LYS A 61 2.19 -17.16 -21.49
N LYS A 62 1.85 -15.91 -21.83
CA LYS A 62 1.51 -15.47 -23.19
C LYS A 62 2.74 -15.12 -24.03
N GLY A 63 3.95 -15.12 -23.44
CA GLY A 63 5.16 -14.70 -24.13
C GLY A 63 5.27 -13.18 -24.35
N GLU A 64 4.49 -12.39 -23.62
CA GLU A 64 4.47 -10.92 -23.71
C GLU A 64 5.57 -10.26 -22.84
N CYS A 65 6.25 -11.04 -22.01
CA CYS A 65 7.32 -10.61 -21.11
C CYS A 65 8.45 -11.65 -21.07
N THR A 66 9.66 -11.22 -20.72
CA THR A 66 10.78 -12.12 -20.45
C THR A 66 10.93 -12.40 -18.95
N ILE A 67 11.68 -13.46 -18.62
CA ILE A 67 12.00 -13.84 -17.24
C ILE A 67 12.84 -12.74 -16.57
N GLU A 68 13.78 -12.14 -17.29
CA GLU A 68 14.64 -11.05 -16.78
C GLU A 68 13.81 -9.83 -16.39
N GLN A 69 12.81 -9.47 -17.21
CA GLN A 69 11.86 -8.39 -16.89
C GLN A 69 11.04 -8.72 -15.65
N GLY A 70 10.73 -10.00 -15.43
CA GLY A 70 10.05 -10.48 -14.24
C GLY A 70 10.87 -10.30 -12.96
N PHE A 71 12.17 -10.54 -13.02
CA PHE A 71 13.06 -10.28 -11.88
C PHE A 71 13.12 -8.80 -11.53
N ILE A 72 13.32 -7.92 -12.54
CA ILE A 72 13.32 -6.46 -12.32
C ILE A 72 12.01 -5.99 -11.70
N MET A 73 10.87 -6.45 -12.21
CA MET A 73 9.57 -6.11 -11.66
C MET A 73 9.40 -6.58 -10.21
N THR A 74 9.87 -7.78 -9.90
CA THR A 74 9.79 -8.34 -8.55
C THR A 74 10.64 -7.51 -7.58
N ASP A 75 11.84 -7.10 -7.98
CA ASP A 75 12.73 -6.26 -7.17
C ASP A 75 12.10 -4.88 -6.90
N ILE A 76 11.51 -4.25 -7.92
CA ILE A 76 10.80 -2.97 -7.77
C ILE A 76 9.62 -3.13 -6.79
N ILE A 77 8.77 -4.12 -7.00
CA ILE A 77 7.61 -4.36 -6.13
C ILE A 77 8.06 -4.60 -4.68
N THR A 78 9.12 -5.37 -4.46
CA THR A 78 9.65 -5.65 -3.13
C THR A 78 10.23 -4.41 -2.45
N ALA A 79 10.96 -3.56 -3.20
CA ALA A 79 11.47 -2.31 -2.67
C ALA A 79 10.33 -1.36 -2.27
N LEU A 80 9.29 -1.30 -3.08
CA LEU A 80 8.12 -0.48 -2.83
C LEU A 80 7.28 -1.00 -1.65
N GLU A 81 7.14 -2.31 -1.47
CA GLU A 81 6.52 -2.95 -0.31
C GLU A 81 7.23 -2.53 1.00
N ARG A 82 8.56 -2.59 1.01
CA ARG A 82 9.34 -2.18 2.19
C ARG A 82 9.15 -0.70 2.57
N ILE A 83 8.96 0.17 1.59
CA ILE A 83 8.64 1.59 1.85
C ILE A 83 7.28 1.68 2.55
N SER A 84 6.27 0.99 2.05
CA SER A 84 4.93 0.95 2.63
C SER A 84 4.94 0.40 4.05
N ASP A 85 5.67 -0.69 4.32
CA ASP A 85 5.84 -1.27 5.66
C ASP A 85 6.48 -0.27 6.64
N HIS A 86 7.47 0.50 6.18
CA HIS A 86 8.07 1.53 7.02
C HIS A 86 7.10 2.68 7.32
N CYS A 87 6.29 3.08 6.36
CA CYS A 87 5.24 4.09 6.55
C CYS A 87 4.21 3.63 7.59
N SER A 88 3.74 2.39 7.48
CA SER A 88 2.82 1.77 8.44
C SER A 88 3.42 1.70 9.85
N ASN A 89 4.70 1.32 9.98
CA ASN A 89 5.37 1.33 11.28
C ASN A 89 5.44 2.73 11.91
N ILE A 90 5.69 3.77 11.11
CA ILE A 90 5.69 5.16 11.59
C ILE A 90 4.27 5.58 12.01
N ALA A 91 3.26 5.26 11.21
CA ALA A 91 1.87 5.53 11.53
C ALA A 91 1.45 4.86 12.84
N GLY A 92 1.81 3.58 13.05
CA GLY A 92 1.56 2.88 14.30
C GLY A 92 2.20 3.58 15.51
N CYS A 93 3.42 4.10 15.38
CA CYS A 93 4.04 4.90 16.45
C CYS A 93 3.28 6.20 16.73
N VAL A 94 2.76 6.88 15.71
CA VAL A 94 1.94 8.10 15.88
C VAL A 94 0.66 7.79 16.63
N GLU A 95 -0.03 6.70 16.28
CA GLU A 95 -1.24 6.26 16.97
C GLU A 95 -0.95 5.89 18.44
N GLU A 96 0.14 5.17 18.72
CA GLU A 96 0.55 4.83 20.08
C GLU A 96 0.82 6.06 20.93
N ILE A 97 1.47 7.07 20.38
CA ILE A 97 1.73 8.35 21.07
C ILE A 97 0.42 9.09 21.33
N ALA A 98 -0.47 9.17 20.34
CA ALA A 98 -1.73 9.91 20.45
C ALA A 98 -2.69 9.30 21.48
N HIS A 99 -2.73 7.98 21.59
CA HIS A 99 -3.65 7.28 22.49
C HIS A 99 -3.03 6.86 23.82
N GLY A 100 -1.71 7.04 24.00
CA GLY A 100 -1.02 6.74 25.28
C GLY A 100 -1.02 5.27 25.66
N SER A 101 -1.24 4.37 24.71
CA SER A 101 -1.29 2.92 24.93
C SER A 101 -0.35 2.18 23.98
N LEU A 102 0.55 1.40 24.55
CA LEU A 102 1.36 0.43 23.82
C LEU A 102 0.47 -0.79 23.48
N GLY A 103 0.12 -0.99 22.23
CA GLY A 103 -0.63 -2.19 21.82
C GLY A 103 -1.63 -2.02 20.67
N LEU A 104 -1.57 -0.93 19.94
CA LEU A 104 -2.55 -0.58 18.90
C LEU A 104 -2.46 -1.42 17.62
N HIS A 105 -1.34 -2.08 17.34
CA HIS A 105 -1.29 -3.07 16.26
C HIS A 105 -2.30 -4.22 16.43
N GLU A 106 -2.74 -4.50 17.65
CA GLU A 106 -3.85 -5.44 17.89
C GLU A 106 -5.21 -4.79 17.64
N TYR A 107 -5.37 -3.51 18.00
CA TYR A 107 -6.62 -2.77 17.84
C TYR A 107 -6.93 -2.50 16.35
N SER A 108 -5.95 -2.10 15.55
CA SER A 108 -6.09 -1.93 14.10
C SER A 108 -6.54 -3.24 13.42
N ARG A 109 -5.99 -4.38 13.82
CA ARG A 109 -6.36 -5.69 13.25
C ARG A 109 -7.78 -6.14 13.56
N GLU A 110 -8.37 -5.69 14.65
CA GLU A 110 -9.76 -6.01 15.01
C GLU A 110 -10.77 -5.09 14.30
N ILE A 111 -10.46 -3.81 14.18
CA ILE A 111 -11.30 -2.82 13.47
C ILE A 111 -11.39 -3.14 11.98
N ASP A 112 -10.35 -3.69 11.39
CA ASP A 112 -10.31 -4.15 10.00
C ASP A 112 -11.44 -5.05 9.57
N LYS A 113 -11.99 -5.81 10.49
CA LYS A 113 -13.00 -6.83 10.21
C LYS A 113 -14.43 -6.30 10.35
N MET A 114 -14.61 -5.05 10.78
CA MET A 114 -15.94 -4.47 10.97
C MET A 114 -16.37 -3.66 9.75
N PRO A 115 -17.31 -4.17 8.92
CA PRO A 115 -17.92 -3.37 7.85
C PRO A 115 -18.58 -2.12 8.44
N GLY A 116 -18.22 -0.95 7.90
CA GLY A 116 -18.76 0.34 8.37
C GLY A 116 -17.86 1.09 9.35
N SER A 117 -16.69 0.56 9.73
CA SER A 117 -15.67 1.35 10.44
C SER A 117 -15.11 2.44 9.52
N GLU A 118 -14.62 3.52 10.10
CA GLU A 118 -13.95 4.61 9.38
C GLU A 118 -12.78 4.08 8.53
N PHE A 119 -11.97 3.23 9.10
CA PHE A 119 -10.89 2.51 8.41
C PHE A 119 -11.40 1.78 7.16
N TYR A 120 -12.49 1.01 7.27
CA TYR A 120 -13.03 0.25 6.16
C TYR A 120 -13.52 1.15 5.01
N ASN A 121 -14.10 2.30 5.35
CA ASN A 121 -14.54 3.28 4.35
C ASN A 121 -13.34 3.90 3.62
N ILE A 122 -12.32 4.35 4.35
CA ILE A 122 -11.07 4.89 3.78
C ILE A 122 -10.39 3.84 2.89
N TYR A 123 -10.27 2.60 3.37
CA TYR A 123 -9.71 1.50 2.60
C TYR A 123 -10.47 1.26 1.29
N LYS A 124 -11.80 1.23 1.33
CA LYS A 124 -12.63 1.03 0.13
C LYS A 124 -12.48 2.16 -0.88
N ASP A 125 -12.48 3.39 -0.42
CA ASP A 125 -12.35 4.56 -1.29
C ASP A 125 -10.98 4.57 -1.99
N LYS A 126 -9.91 4.33 -1.22
CA LYS A 126 -8.56 4.21 -1.78
C LYS A 126 -8.47 3.02 -2.74
N LEU A 127 -8.98 1.85 -2.36
CA LEU A 127 -8.98 0.68 -3.24
C LEU A 127 -9.73 0.93 -4.55
N SER A 128 -10.89 1.59 -4.50
CA SER A 128 -11.67 1.95 -5.68
C SER A 128 -10.90 2.90 -6.60
N LYS A 129 -10.25 3.92 -6.03
CA LYS A 129 -9.41 4.87 -6.76
C LYS A 129 -8.32 4.15 -7.58
N TYR A 130 -7.61 3.23 -6.95
CA TYR A 130 -6.45 2.57 -7.56
C TYR A 130 -6.79 1.34 -8.39
N THR A 131 -7.91 0.67 -8.16
CA THR A 131 -8.36 -0.42 -9.04
C THR A 131 -9.05 0.06 -10.31
N ALA A 132 -9.58 1.27 -10.34
CA ALA A 132 -10.17 1.85 -11.55
C ALA A 132 -9.13 2.18 -12.63
N GLU A 133 -7.87 2.35 -12.25
CA GLU A 133 -6.74 2.67 -13.13
C GLU A 133 -5.97 1.42 -13.60
N LEU A 134 -6.30 0.23 -13.07
CA LEU A 134 -5.75 -1.07 -13.46
C LEU A 134 -6.49 -1.66 -14.67
#